data_f16ca0b77b489eef0beab55182344fdd
#
_entry.id   f16ca0b77b489eef0beab55182344fdd
#
_cell.length_a   1.000
_cell.length_b   1.000
_cell.length_c   1.000
_cell.angle_alpha   90.00
_cell.angle_beta   90.00
_cell.angle_gamma   90.00
#
_symmetry.space_group_name_H-M   'P 1'
#
loop_
_entity.id
_entity.type
_entity.pdbx_description
1 polymer ?
#
loop_
_entity_poly.entity_id
_entity_poly.type
_entity_poly.pdbx_seq_one_letter_code
_entity_poly.pdbx_strand_id
1 'polypeptide(L)'
;MLEYQPNIVLSEKDYDVVGKRPIRPDGIAKVTGRATYGADIRLPGMLYGKILRSPYAHARIRSIDTRHAEELPGVYATMTAADLAQPSGRLVDLAERVQHNMRFLSNNIMAADKVLYKGHAIAAVAATSPHLAEEALALIQVEYEELPPVLTAAEALQPGAPRLALRG
;
A
#
# COMPACT_ATOMS: atom_id res chain seq x y z
N MET A 1 -33.40 -15.66 -24.55
CA MET A 1 -32.65 -14.43 -24.23
C MET A 1 -33.37 -13.79 -23.06
N LEU A 2 -32.73 -13.70 -21.90
CA LEU A 2 -33.26 -12.92 -20.78
C LEU A 2 -33.05 -11.45 -21.13
N GLU A 3 -34.16 -10.76 -21.34
CA GLU A 3 -34.16 -9.32 -21.59
C GLU A 3 -33.75 -8.62 -20.31
N TYR A 4 -32.56 -7.99 -20.31
CA TYR A 4 -32.07 -7.20 -19.19
C TYR A 4 -32.93 -5.97 -19.02
N GLN A 5 -33.75 -5.94 -17.98
CA GLN A 5 -34.45 -4.71 -17.55
C GLN A 5 -33.54 -3.98 -16.55
N PRO A 6 -33.01 -2.79 -16.90
CA PRO A 6 -32.24 -2.01 -15.97
C PRO A 6 -33.13 -1.61 -14.78
N ASN A 7 -32.63 -1.87 -13.59
CA ASN A 7 -33.27 -1.41 -12.34
C ASN A 7 -33.08 0.12 -12.22
N ILE A 8 -33.84 0.88 -12.98
CA ILE A 8 -33.78 2.34 -12.97
C ILE A 8 -34.92 2.83 -12.07
N VAL A 9 -34.57 3.39 -10.93
CA VAL A 9 -35.50 4.16 -10.11
C VAL A 9 -35.57 5.56 -10.72
N LEU A 10 -36.67 5.83 -11.44
CA LEU A 10 -36.92 7.15 -11.99
C LEU A 10 -37.49 8.04 -10.89
N SER A 11 -36.90 9.21 -10.71
CA SER A 11 -37.47 10.26 -9.88
C SER A 11 -38.61 10.93 -10.61
N GLU A 12 -39.76 11.09 -9.95
CA GLU A 12 -40.90 11.88 -10.48
C GLU A 12 -40.59 13.39 -10.44
N LYS A 13 -39.54 13.81 -9.78
CA LYS A 13 -39.14 15.19 -9.64
C LYS A 13 -38.10 15.57 -10.69
N ASP A 14 -38.38 16.64 -11.44
CA ASP A 14 -37.39 17.29 -12.28
C ASP A 14 -36.38 18.07 -11.44
N TYR A 15 -35.09 17.82 -11.71
CA TYR A 15 -33.98 18.50 -11.06
C TYR A 15 -33.23 19.39 -12.05
N ASP A 16 -32.68 20.49 -11.54
CA ASP A 16 -31.91 21.43 -12.38
C ASP A 16 -30.57 20.89 -12.83
N VAL A 17 -29.97 19.99 -12.04
CA VAL A 17 -28.63 19.43 -12.28
C VAL A 17 -28.66 17.91 -12.46
N VAL A 18 -29.37 17.20 -11.58
CA VAL A 18 -29.45 15.73 -11.65
C VAL A 18 -30.18 15.33 -12.92
N GLY A 19 -29.65 14.40 -13.70
CA GLY A 19 -30.20 13.98 -15.00
C GLY A 19 -29.85 14.89 -16.19
N LYS A 20 -29.15 16.02 -15.95
CA LYS A 20 -28.59 16.87 -17.00
C LYS A 20 -27.16 16.46 -17.33
N ARG A 21 -26.61 17.01 -18.40
CA ARG A 21 -25.20 16.83 -18.79
C ARG A 21 -24.44 18.17 -18.65
N PRO A 22 -24.14 18.61 -17.43
CA PRO A 22 -23.32 19.81 -17.24
C PRO A 22 -21.93 19.58 -17.80
N ILE A 23 -21.32 20.62 -18.37
CA ILE A 23 -19.92 20.56 -18.77
C ILE A 23 -19.08 20.45 -17.51
N ARG A 24 -18.23 19.44 -17.47
CA ARG A 24 -17.32 19.22 -16.37
C ARG A 24 -16.30 20.38 -16.27
N PRO A 25 -16.22 21.12 -15.15
CA PRO A 25 -15.37 22.32 -15.05
C PRO A 25 -13.89 22.04 -15.29
N ASP A 26 -13.40 20.88 -14.84
CA ASP A 26 -11.99 20.47 -14.97
C ASP A 26 -11.70 19.64 -16.24
N GLY A 27 -12.74 19.41 -17.07
CA GLY A 27 -12.64 18.53 -18.25
C GLY A 27 -11.63 19.04 -19.27
N ILE A 28 -11.64 20.34 -19.57
CA ILE A 28 -10.75 20.97 -20.55
C ILE A 28 -9.28 20.83 -20.11
N ALA A 29 -8.99 21.09 -18.85
CA ALA A 29 -7.63 20.95 -18.33
C ALA A 29 -7.11 19.51 -18.44
N LYS A 30 -7.97 18.51 -18.23
CA LYS A 30 -7.62 17.09 -18.34
C LYS A 30 -7.37 16.65 -19.77
N VAL A 31 -8.27 16.96 -20.70
CA VAL A 31 -8.14 16.51 -22.09
C VAL A 31 -7.03 17.27 -22.85
N THR A 32 -6.64 18.45 -22.42
CA THR A 32 -5.54 19.22 -23.01
C THR A 32 -4.18 18.99 -22.34
N GLY A 33 -4.11 18.15 -21.31
CA GLY A 33 -2.88 17.87 -20.56
C GLY A 33 -2.42 19.03 -19.65
N ARG A 34 -3.25 20.05 -19.43
CA ARG A 34 -2.94 21.16 -18.52
C ARG A 34 -3.20 20.85 -17.05
N ALA A 35 -3.99 19.81 -16.78
CA ALA A 35 -4.21 19.37 -15.41
C ALA A 35 -2.90 18.81 -14.83
N THR A 36 -2.52 19.28 -13.64
CA THR A 36 -1.36 18.79 -12.90
C THR A 36 -1.80 17.86 -11.79
N TYR A 37 -1.09 16.74 -11.63
CA TYR A 37 -1.34 15.73 -10.61
C TYR A 37 -0.11 15.59 -9.70
N GLY A 38 -0.21 14.85 -8.61
CA GLY A 38 0.89 14.66 -7.68
C GLY A 38 2.18 14.14 -8.33
N ALA A 39 2.07 13.28 -9.35
CA ALA A 39 3.22 12.75 -10.09
C ALA A 39 3.90 13.79 -11.00
N ASP A 40 3.24 14.90 -11.30
CA ASP A 40 3.78 15.97 -12.17
C ASP A 40 4.54 17.03 -11.38
N ILE A 41 4.43 16.99 -10.05
CA ILE A 41 5.11 17.95 -9.16
C ILE A 41 6.62 17.74 -9.26
N ARG A 42 7.34 18.85 -9.43
CA ARG A 42 8.81 18.90 -9.45
C ARG A 42 9.27 20.05 -8.55
N LEU A 43 10.00 19.70 -7.51
CA LEU A 43 10.58 20.68 -6.57
C LEU A 43 12.10 20.55 -6.56
N PRO A 44 12.83 21.66 -6.37
CA PRO A 44 14.28 21.62 -6.20
C PRO A 44 14.63 20.72 -5.01
N GLY A 45 15.57 19.79 -5.20
CA GLY A 45 15.99 18.85 -4.15
C GLY A 45 14.97 17.76 -3.79
N MET A 46 13.91 17.58 -4.58
CA MET A 46 12.93 16.52 -4.36
C MET A 46 13.57 15.13 -4.49
N LEU A 47 13.30 14.27 -3.54
CA LEU A 47 13.69 12.86 -3.59
C LEU A 47 12.56 11.99 -4.13
N TYR A 48 12.95 10.85 -4.67
CA TYR A 48 12.03 9.85 -5.22
C TYR A 48 12.03 8.62 -4.31
N GLY A 49 10.86 8.29 -3.78
CA GLY A 49 10.66 7.11 -2.94
C GLY A 49 10.24 5.90 -3.76
N LYS A 50 10.82 4.75 -3.46
CA LYS A 50 10.40 3.44 -3.96
C LYS A 50 10.28 2.45 -2.81
N ILE A 51 9.40 1.46 -2.97
CA ILE A 51 9.09 0.48 -1.93
C ILE A 51 9.44 -0.92 -2.43
N LEU A 52 10.28 -1.63 -1.69
CA LEU A 52 10.52 -3.05 -1.87
C LEU A 52 9.32 -3.84 -1.35
N ARG A 53 8.78 -4.69 -2.21
CA ARG A 53 7.60 -5.50 -1.88
C ARG A 53 7.93 -6.98 -1.88
N SER A 54 7.33 -7.71 -0.95
CA SER A 54 7.50 -9.16 -0.85
C SER A 54 6.98 -9.89 -2.08
N PRO A 55 7.73 -10.85 -2.62
CA PRO A 55 7.26 -11.78 -3.64
C PRO A 55 6.35 -12.88 -3.06
N TYR A 56 6.41 -13.10 -1.74
CA TYR A 56 5.69 -14.16 -1.04
C TYR A 56 4.35 -13.69 -0.50
N ALA A 57 3.37 -14.60 -0.46
CA ALA A 57 2.07 -14.34 0.16
C ALA A 57 2.11 -14.51 1.69
N HIS A 58 2.95 -15.41 2.19
CA HIS A 58 3.18 -15.63 3.61
C HIS A 58 4.61 -16.13 3.83
N ALA A 59 5.38 -15.37 4.55
CA ALA A 59 6.77 -15.69 4.85
C ALA A 59 7.21 -15.00 6.15
N ARG A 60 8.14 -15.62 6.87
CA ARG A 60 8.86 -14.97 7.95
C ARG A 60 10.04 -14.23 7.34
N ILE A 61 10.30 -13.03 7.82
CA ILE A 61 11.49 -12.25 7.50
C ILE A 61 12.58 -12.64 8.51
N ARG A 62 13.69 -13.20 8.02
CA ARG A 62 14.83 -13.59 8.84
C ARG A 62 15.82 -12.44 9.00
N SER A 63 16.10 -11.75 7.91
CA SER A 63 16.96 -10.56 7.90
C SER A 63 16.60 -9.65 6.73
N ILE A 64 16.92 -8.36 6.90
CA ILE A 64 16.89 -7.34 5.84
C ILE A 64 18.24 -6.63 5.91
N ASP A 65 18.99 -6.64 4.80
CA ASP A 65 20.26 -5.95 4.68
C ASP A 65 20.14 -4.82 3.65
N THR A 66 20.24 -3.57 4.11
CA THR A 66 20.11 -2.36 3.31
C THR A 66 21.45 -1.72 2.98
N ARG A 67 22.57 -2.21 3.53
CA ARG A 67 23.89 -1.57 3.45
C ARG A 67 24.33 -1.26 2.03
N HIS A 68 24.19 -2.20 1.11
CA HIS A 68 24.59 -1.97 -0.28
C HIS A 68 23.73 -0.92 -0.99
N ALA A 69 22.45 -0.79 -0.61
CA ALA A 69 21.61 0.26 -1.13
C ALA A 69 22.01 1.64 -0.57
N GLU A 70 22.43 1.70 0.70
CA GLU A 70 22.85 2.94 1.37
C GLU A 70 24.19 3.47 0.84
N GLU A 71 25.06 2.57 0.42
CA GLU A 71 26.38 2.93 -0.16
C GLU A 71 26.25 3.53 -1.58
N LEU A 72 25.10 3.40 -2.23
CA LEU A 72 24.92 3.86 -3.61
C LEU A 72 24.85 5.40 -3.66
N PRO A 73 25.76 6.07 -4.42
CA PRO A 73 25.78 7.53 -4.48
C PRO A 73 24.46 8.11 -4.98
N GLY A 74 23.86 9.02 -4.19
CA GLY A 74 22.57 9.65 -4.48
C GLY A 74 21.37 8.94 -3.84
N VAL A 75 21.57 7.85 -3.11
CA VAL A 75 20.62 7.34 -2.12
C VAL A 75 20.77 8.17 -0.85
N TYR A 76 19.67 8.67 -0.34
CA TYR A 76 19.63 9.54 0.85
C TYR A 76 19.19 8.80 2.10
N ALA A 77 18.32 7.84 1.95
CA ALA A 77 17.84 7.04 3.08
C ALA A 77 17.25 5.72 2.60
N THR A 78 17.38 4.73 3.46
CA THR A 78 16.59 3.50 3.45
C THR A 78 15.72 3.48 4.70
N MET A 79 14.64 2.73 4.67
CA MET A 79 13.74 2.55 5.80
C MET A 79 13.19 1.13 5.81
N THR A 80 13.13 0.55 7.00
CA THR A 80 12.50 -0.74 7.28
C THR A 80 11.47 -0.59 8.40
N ALA A 81 10.78 -1.66 8.75
CA ALA A 81 9.87 -1.65 9.90
C ALA A 81 10.58 -1.33 11.23
N ALA A 82 11.90 -1.54 11.33
CA ALA A 82 12.67 -1.22 12.53
C ALA A 82 12.76 0.29 12.80
N ASP A 83 12.65 1.10 11.74
CA ASP A 83 12.72 2.57 11.82
C ASP A 83 11.37 3.18 12.19
N LEU A 84 10.29 2.39 12.12
CA LEU A 84 8.96 2.83 12.51
C LEU A 84 8.78 2.70 14.03
N ALA A 85 8.05 3.66 14.59
CA ALA A 85 7.63 3.55 15.99
C ALA A 85 6.87 2.24 16.19
N GLN A 86 7.29 1.45 17.19
CA GLN A 86 6.63 0.20 17.57
C GLN A 86 5.51 0.52 18.60
N PRO A 87 4.28 0.75 18.15
CA PRO A 87 3.21 1.09 19.07
C PRO A 87 2.88 -0.09 19.97
N SER A 88 2.45 0.22 21.18
CA SER A 88 1.91 -0.79 22.10
C SER A 88 0.70 -1.48 21.46
N GLY A 89 0.43 -2.73 21.82
CA GLY A 89 -0.77 -3.44 21.38
C GLY A 89 -2.10 -2.89 21.98
N ARG A 90 -2.05 -1.73 22.62
CA ARG A 90 -3.22 -1.07 23.19
C ARG A 90 -4.21 -0.66 22.09
N LEU A 91 -5.48 -0.92 22.33
CA LEU A 91 -6.55 -0.42 21.48
C LEU A 91 -6.71 1.10 21.68
N VAL A 92 -6.79 1.83 20.58
CA VAL A 92 -6.97 3.29 20.55
C VAL A 92 -8.23 3.60 19.74
N ASP A 93 -9.08 4.46 20.29
CA ASP A 93 -10.19 5.04 19.55
C ASP A 93 -9.67 6.21 18.71
N LEU A 94 -9.66 6.04 17.39
CA LEU A 94 -9.19 7.06 16.44
C LEU A 94 -10.31 7.95 15.91
N ALA A 95 -11.50 7.81 16.36
CA ALA A 95 -12.77 8.43 16.02
C ALA A 95 -13.78 7.35 15.55
N GLU A 96 -15.04 7.75 15.38
CA GLU A 96 -16.12 6.88 14.87
C GLU A 96 -16.44 5.64 15.74
N ARG A 97 -16.00 5.62 17.00
CA ARG A 97 -16.22 4.52 17.95
C ARG A 97 -15.62 3.17 17.51
N VAL A 98 -14.64 3.19 16.63
CA VAL A 98 -13.90 2.00 16.22
C VAL A 98 -12.57 1.95 16.96
N GLN A 99 -12.35 0.85 17.66
CA GLN A 99 -11.09 0.61 18.35
C GLN A 99 -10.08 -0.01 17.39
N HIS A 100 -8.93 0.61 17.28
CA HIS A 100 -7.83 0.16 16.42
C HIS A 100 -6.65 -0.34 17.24
N ASN A 101 -6.12 -1.49 16.85
CA ASN A 101 -4.84 -1.98 17.35
C ASN A 101 -3.71 -1.33 16.54
N MET A 102 -3.02 -0.36 17.16
CA MET A 102 -1.96 0.40 16.49
C MET A 102 -0.79 -0.47 16.06
N ARG A 103 -0.48 -1.54 16.80
CA ARG A 103 0.56 -2.50 16.41
C ARG A 103 0.17 -3.26 15.14
N PHE A 104 -1.10 -3.64 15.03
CA PHE A 104 -1.60 -4.28 13.81
C PHE A 104 -1.52 -3.34 12.61
N LEU A 105 -1.91 -2.08 12.78
CA LEU A 105 -1.79 -1.06 11.71
C LEU A 105 -0.34 -0.84 11.30
N SER A 106 0.58 -0.70 12.25
CA SER A 106 2.02 -0.54 11.97
C SER A 106 2.58 -1.72 11.19
N ASN A 107 2.30 -2.95 11.62
CA ASN A 107 2.75 -4.15 10.93
C ASN A 107 2.15 -4.31 9.53
N ASN A 108 0.99 -3.70 9.27
CA ASN A 108 0.36 -3.72 7.95
C ASN A 108 0.91 -2.63 7.02
N ILE A 109 1.48 -1.55 7.55
CA ILE A 109 2.19 -0.53 6.77
C ILE A 109 3.48 -1.11 6.21
N MET A 110 4.29 -1.75 7.05
CA MET A 110 5.57 -2.36 6.68
C MET A 110 5.79 -3.63 7.49
N ALA A 111 6.15 -4.71 6.81
CA ALA A 111 6.36 -6.01 7.45
C ALA A 111 7.59 -5.97 8.37
N ALA A 112 7.37 -6.24 9.66
CA ALA A 112 8.44 -6.37 10.64
C ALA A 112 9.02 -7.79 10.66
N ASP A 113 8.23 -8.74 11.21
CA ASP A 113 8.68 -10.12 11.40
C ASP A 113 8.15 -11.06 10.33
N LYS A 114 7.02 -10.69 9.72
CA LYS A 114 6.26 -11.59 8.86
C LYS A 114 5.55 -10.87 7.73
N VAL A 115 5.67 -11.43 6.54
CA VAL A 115 4.86 -11.07 5.38
C VAL A 115 3.47 -11.67 5.53
N LEU A 116 2.43 -10.86 5.37
CA LEU A 116 1.04 -11.24 5.54
C LEU A 116 0.28 -11.40 4.22
N TYR A 117 0.81 -10.85 3.13
CA TYR A 117 0.24 -10.92 1.79
C TYR A 117 1.30 -10.62 0.73
N LYS A 118 1.09 -11.12 -0.48
CA LYS A 118 1.97 -10.81 -1.63
C LYS A 118 1.94 -9.32 -1.92
N GLY A 119 3.11 -8.71 -2.03
CA GLY A 119 3.24 -7.27 -2.23
C GLY A 119 3.29 -6.45 -0.92
N HIS A 120 3.33 -7.10 0.24
CA HIS A 120 3.55 -6.41 1.52
C HIS A 120 4.85 -5.62 1.47
N ALA A 121 4.83 -4.36 1.92
CA ALA A 121 6.02 -3.51 1.95
C ALA A 121 7.04 -4.07 2.95
N ILE A 122 8.30 -4.14 2.53
CA ILE A 122 9.42 -4.69 3.32
C ILE A 122 10.41 -3.58 3.70
N ALA A 123 10.78 -2.78 2.72
CA ALA A 123 11.70 -1.66 2.88
C ALA A 123 11.33 -0.54 1.93
N ALA A 124 11.84 0.66 2.16
CA ALA A 124 11.70 1.79 1.27
C ALA A 124 13.07 2.45 1.05
N VAL A 125 13.23 3.09 -0.09
CA VAL A 125 14.43 3.85 -0.45
C VAL A 125 14.02 5.24 -0.90
N ALA A 126 14.78 6.25 -0.54
CA ALA A 126 14.69 7.61 -1.06
C ALA A 126 15.99 7.99 -1.77
N ALA A 127 15.89 8.36 -3.06
CA ALA A 127 17.04 8.70 -3.89
C ALA A 127 16.79 9.91 -4.78
N THR A 128 17.84 10.42 -5.42
CA THR A 128 17.79 11.62 -6.28
C THR A 128 17.06 11.42 -7.60
N SER A 129 16.84 10.17 -8.03
CA SER A 129 16.07 9.86 -9.22
C SER A 129 15.26 8.57 -9.07
N PRO A 130 14.17 8.40 -9.85
CA PRO A 130 13.39 7.16 -9.82
C PRO A 130 14.20 5.93 -10.20
N HIS A 131 15.13 6.03 -11.16
CA HIS A 131 15.98 4.94 -11.60
C HIS A 131 16.95 4.51 -10.51
N LEU A 132 17.59 5.48 -9.85
CA LEU A 132 18.50 5.20 -8.75
C LEU A 132 17.78 4.56 -7.55
N ALA A 133 16.55 5.01 -7.25
CA ALA A 133 15.75 4.40 -6.22
C ALA A 133 15.39 2.93 -6.54
N GLU A 134 15.17 2.61 -7.83
CA GLU A 134 14.89 1.25 -8.29
C GLU A 134 16.14 0.36 -8.26
N GLU A 135 17.30 0.88 -8.68
CA GLU A 135 18.58 0.21 -8.57
C GLU A 135 18.92 -0.08 -7.10
N ALA A 136 18.74 0.89 -6.22
CA ALA A 136 18.97 0.72 -4.79
C ALA A 136 18.06 -0.36 -4.19
N LEU A 137 16.79 -0.45 -4.61
CA LEU A 137 15.89 -1.53 -4.15
C LEU A 137 16.41 -2.92 -4.53
N ALA A 138 17.04 -3.06 -5.70
CA ALA A 138 17.59 -4.33 -6.16
C ALA A 138 18.83 -4.78 -5.35
N LEU A 139 19.46 -3.86 -4.64
CA LEU A 139 20.61 -4.13 -3.75
C LEU A 139 20.21 -4.52 -2.32
N ILE A 140 18.94 -4.31 -1.94
CA ILE A 140 18.45 -4.74 -0.65
C ILE A 140 18.29 -6.25 -0.64
N GLN A 141 18.97 -6.91 0.27
CA GLN A 141 18.90 -8.36 0.44
C GLN A 141 17.91 -8.69 1.56
N VAL A 142 16.97 -9.58 1.28
CA VAL A 142 15.99 -10.05 2.25
C VAL A 142 16.00 -11.56 2.30
N GLU A 143 16.19 -12.09 3.49
CA GLU A 143 16.17 -13.52 3.74
C GLU A 143 14.80 -13.92 4.26
N TYR A 144 14.11 -14.78 3.51
CA TYR A 144 12.76 -15.26 3.82
C TYR A 144 12.77 -16.72 4.19
N GLU A 145 11.88 -17.06 5.12
CA GLU A 145 11.40 -18.41 5.34
C GLU A 145 9.96 -18.48 4.87
N GLU A 146 9.73 -19.17 3.77
CA GLU A 146 8.39 -19.32 3.21
C GLU A 146 7.49 -20.13 4.15
N LEU A 147 6.27 -19.66 4.35
CA LEU A 147 5.25 -20.27 5.19
C LEU A 147 4.02 -20.64 4.34
N PRO A 148 3.25 -21.66 4.73
CA PRO A 148 2.02 -22.00 4.04
C PRO A 148 1.07 -20.80 3.97
N PRO A 149 0.69 -20.34 2.76
CA PRO A 149 -0.28 -19.26 2.62
C PRO A 149 -1.71 -19.77 2.79
N VAL A 150 -2.63 -18.85 3.11
CA VAL A 150 -4.08 -19.09 3.07
C VAL A 150 -4.65 -18.13 2.05
N LEU A 151 -5.11 -18.64 0.92
CA LEU A 151 -5.47 -17.83 -0.25
C LEU A 151 -6.98 -17.73 -0.47
N THR A 152 -7.76 -18.61 0.16
CA THR A 152 -9.22 -18.61 0.01
C THR A 152 -9.92 -18.61 1.37
N ALA A 153 -11.16 -18.11 1.39
CA ALA A 153 -12.00 -18.16 2.58
C ALA A 153 -12.30 -19.60 3.04
N ALA A 154 -12.43 -20.53 2.10
CA ALA A 154 -12.65 -21.94 2.40
C ALA A 154 -11.45 -22.55 3.13
N GLU A 155 -10.22 -22.26 2.68
CA GLU A 155 -9.00 -22.69 3.37
C GLU A 155 -8.88 -22.06 4.77
N ALA A 156 -9.23 -20.78 4.92
CA ALA A 156 -9.18 -20.08 6.20
C ALA A 156 -10.12 -20.67 7.26
N LEU A 157 -11.20 -21.30 6.84
CA LEU A 157 -12.18 -21.95 7.72
C LEU A 157 -11.80 -23.40 8.11
N GLN A 158 -10.77 -23.97 7.51
CA GLN A 158 -10.34 -25.33 7.83
C GLN A 158 -9.75 -25.40 9.25
N PRO A 159 -10.01 -26.49 9.98
CA PRO A 159 -9.34 -26.73 11.24
C PRO A 159 -7.82 -26.77 11.06
N GLY A 160 -7.09 -25.97 11.87
CA GLY A 160 -5.64 -25.88 11.79
C GLY A 160 -5.10 -24.91 10.73
N ALA A 161 -5.94 -24.14 10.04
CA ALA A 161 -5.50 -23.11 9.11
C ALA A 161 -4.51 -22.14 9.76
N PRO A 162 -3.41 -21.76 9.07
CA PRO A 162 -2.43 -20.82 9.59
C PRO A 162 -3.08 -19.47 9.95
N ARG A 163 -2.77 -18.96 11.14
CA ARG A 163 -3.19 -17.61 11.53
C ARG A 163 -2.19 -16.59 11.00
N LEU A 164 -2.61 -15.73 10.10
CA LEU A 164 -1.78 -14.70 9.52
C LEU A 164 -1.51 -13.58 10.51
N ALA A 165 -2.53 -13.09 11.21
CA ALA A 165 -2.41 -12.07 12.23
C ALA A 165 -2.73 -12.65 13.62
N LEU A 166 -1.90 -12.32 14.60
CA LEU A 166 -2.24 -12.55 16.00
C LEU A 166 -3.23 -11.45 16.41
N ARG A 167 -4.43 -11.84 16.83
CA ARG A 167 -5.26 -10.94 17.62
C ARG A 167 -4.54 -10.74 18.95
N GLY A 168 -4.13 -9.52 19.23
CA GLY A 168 -3.68 -9.12 20.55
C GLY A 168 -4.81 -9.16 21.55
#